data_7ba63ea57601b726e82ccef905c1a6fb
#
_entry.id   7ba63ea57601b726e82ccef905c1a6fb
#
_cell.length_a   1.000
_cell.length_b   1.000
_cell.length_c   1.000
_cell.angle_alpha   90.00
_cell.angle_beta   90.00
_cell.angle_gamma   90.00
#
_symmetry.space_group_name_H-M   'P 1'
#
loop_
_entity.id
_entity.type
_entity.pdbx_description
1 polymer ?
#
loop_
_entity_poly.entity_id
_entity_poly.type
_entity_poly.pdbx_seq_one_letter_code
_entity_poly.pdbx_strand_id
1 'polypeptide(L)'
;CNITDEEKQYIANDVLVVKEALEQLFNDGHDKLTIGSCCMEEYKKSTGAYDYKDLFPPLDEVALDKNIYGSSNADEYIRHSYRGGWCYLVKGKENIVRHNGVTADVNSLYPSMMHSQSGNYFPIGKPYFWTGNIIPNEAIGENKYYFLRIKTRFYIKENMLPFIQIK
;
A
#
# COMPACT_ATOMS: atom_id res chain seq x y z
N CYS A 1 -18.21 31.10 24.88
CA CYS A 1 -19.04 31.22 23.65
C CYS A 1 -20.30 30.39 23.85
N ASN A 2 -21.46 31.01 23.66
CA ASN A 2 -22.72 30.25 23.68
C ASN A 2 -22.93 29.67 22.29
N ILE A 3 -23.19 28.37 22.25
CA ILE A 3 -23.51 27.67 21.00
C ILE A 3 -24.90 28.12 20.54
N THR A 4 -25.00 28.54 19.29
CA THR A 4 -26.27 28.98 18.67
C THR A 4 -27.17 27.77 18.37
N ASP A 5 -28.44 27.99 18.14
CA ASP A 5 -29.36 26.91 17.82
C ASP A 5 -29.08 26.33 16.40
N GLU A 6 -28.58 27.15 15.48
CA GLU A 6 -28.11 26.70 14.16
C GLU A 6 -26.89 25.75 14.28
N GLU A 7 -25.93 26.07 15.13
CA GLU A 7 -24.76 25.20 15.40
C GLU A 7 -25.19 23.90 16.06
N LYS A 8 -26.15 23.92 16.98
CA LYS A 8 -26.71 22.70 17.56
C LYS A 8 -27.39 21.81 16.53
N GLN A 9 -28.17 22.43 15.63
CA GLN A 9 -28.85 21.72 14.56
C GLN A 9 -27.86 21.12 13.57
N TYR A 10 -26.79 21.85 13.23
CA TYR A 10 -25.71 21.34 12.38
C TYR A 10 -25.06 20.09 13.01
N ILE A 11 -24.65 20.17 14.29
CA ILE A 11 -24.05 19.03 15.02
C ILE A 11 -25.02 17.84 15.07
N ALA A 12 -26.31 18.10 15.32
CA ALA A 12 -27.32 17.04 15.36
C ALA A 12 -27.46 16.33 14.00
N ASN A 13 -27.44 17.09 12.91
CA ASN A 13 -27.49 16.52 11.55
C ASN A 13 -26.26 15.68 11.24
N ASP A 14 -25.05 16.13 11.59
CA ASP A 14 -23.82 15.36 11.40
C ASP A 14 -23.87 14.02 12.14
N VAL A 15 -24.38 14.01 13.38
CA VAL A 15 -24.54 12.76 14.15
C VAL A 15 -25.58 11.85 13.52
N LEU A 16 -26.71 12.40 13.03
CA LEU A 16 -27.76 11.62 12.39
C LEU A 16 -27.28 10.96 11.09
N VAL A 17 -26.54 11.68 10.26
CA VAL A 17 -25.97 11.13 9.03
C VAL A 17 -25.02 9.94 9.30
N VAL A 18 -24.17 10.08 10.31
CA VAL A 18 -23.27 8.99 10.72
C VAL A 18 -24.06 7.81 11.26
N LYS A 19 -25.07 8.07 12.09
CA LYS A 19 -25.94 7.03 12.65
C LYS A 19 -26.64 6.24 11.53
N GLU A 20 -27.30 6.92 10.60
CA GLU A 20 -28.02 6.30 9.47
C GLU A 20 -27.07 5.45 8.61
N ALA A 21 -25.87 5.96 8.31
CA ALA A 21 -24.86 5.23 7.57
C ALA A 21 -24.41 3.95 8.29
N LEU A 22 -24.21 4.01 9.61
CA LEU A 22 -23.85 2.83 10.41
C LEU A 22 -25.00 1.83 10.50
N GLU A 23 -26.23 2.28 10.69
CA GLU A 23 -27.42 1.41 10.70
C GLU A 23 -27.55 0.66 9.37
N GLN A 24 -27.31 1.34 8.24
CA GLN A 24 -27.31 0.69 6.93
C GLN A 24 -26.19 -0.35 6.82
N LEU A 25 -24.97 -0.04 7.24
CA LEU A 25 -23.85 -0.99 7.23
C LEU A 25 -24.15 -2.23 8.08
N PHE A 26 -24.74 -2.07 9.25
CA PHE A 26 -25.11 -3.20 10.11
C PHE A 26 -26.23 -4.05 9.50
N ASN A 27 -27.23 -3.41 8.86
CA ASN A 27 -28.31 -4.11 8.16
C ASN A 27 -27.77 -4.91 6.97
N ASP A 28 -26.72 -4.42 6.31
CA ASP A 28 -26.03 -5.13 5.23
C ASP A 28 -25.10 -6.23 5.72
N GLY A 29 -25.02 -6.44 7.05
CA GLY A 29 -24.22 -7.50 7.66
C GLY A 29 -22.75 -7.12 7.94
N HIS A 30 -22.39 -5.85 7.82
CA HIS A 30 -21.05 -5.33 8.09
C HIS A 30 -20.90 -4.91 9.54
N ASP A 31 -20.59 -5.87 10.42
CA ASP A 31 -20.56 -5.71 11.88
C ASP A 31 -19.14 -5.50 12.46
N LYS A 32 -18.13 -5.38 11.62
CA LYS A 32 -16.75 -5.17 12.10
C LYS A 32 -16.49 -3.74 12.53
N LEU A 33 -15.54 -3.59 13.42
CA LEU A 33 -15.17 -2.29 14.01
C LEU A 33 -14.72 -1.24 12.97
N THR A 34 -14.17 -1.69 11.84
CA THR A 34 -13.69 -0.79 10.78
C THR A 34 -14.19 -1.24 9.40
N ILE A 35 -14.40 -0.29 8.51
CA ILE A 35 -14.73 -0.56 7.11
C ILE A 35 -13.70 -1.48 6.46
N GLY A 36 -12.40 -1.27 6.73
CA GLY A 36 -11.34 -2.14 6.23
C GLY A 36 -11.49 -3.60 6.68
N SER A 37 -11.95 -3.85 7.90
CA SER A 37 -12.21 -5.20 8.39
C SER A 37 -13.43 -5.83 7.70
N CYS A 38 -14.47 -5.06 7.43
CA CYS A 38 -15.62 -5.52 6.65
C CYS A 38 -15.20 -5.90 5.22
N CYS A 39 -14.47 -5.02 4.54
CA CYS A 39 -13.95 -5.29 3.19
C CYS A 39 -13.04 -6.52 3.16
N MET A 40 -12.20 -6.72 4.18
CA MET A 40 -11.33 -7.88 4.27
C MET A 40 -12.12 -9.17 4.45
N GLU A 41 -13.21 -9.14 5.23
CA GLU A 41 -14.09 -10.30 5.37
C GLU A 41 -14.79 -10.67 4.05
N GLU A 42 -15.33 -9.67 3.36
CA GLU A 42 -15.91 -9.86 2.03
C GLU A 42 -14.89 -10.41 1.02
N TYR A 43 -13.68 -9.86 1.03
CA TYR A 43 -12.61 -10.34 0.17
C TYR A 43 -12.26 -11.81 0.46
N LYS A 44 -12.14 -12.19 1.74
CA LYS A 44 -11.92 -13.59 2.13
C LYS A 44 -13.04 -14.53 1.69
N LYS A 45 -14.29 -14.09 1.79
CA LYS A 45 -15.44 -14.85 1.28
C LYS A 45 -15.40 -14.99 -0.24
N SER A 46 -14.91 -13.99 -0.97
CA SER A 46 -14.83 -13.99 -2.43
C SER A 46 -13.73 -14.86 -3.02
N THR A 47 -12.76 -15.32 -2.22
CA THR A 47 -11.67 -16.20 -2.71
C THR A 47 -12.15 -17.59 -3.15
N GLY A 48 -13.40 -17.95 -2.84
CA GLY A 48 -14.06 -19.13 -3.35
C GLY A 48 -13.47 -20.43 -2.82
N ALA A 49 -13.02 -21.31 -3.74
CA ALA A 49 -12.46 -22.61 -3.40
C ALA A 49 -11.02 -22.56 -2.83
N TYR A 50 -10.38 -21.40 -2.89
CA TYR A 50 -9.03 -21.24 -2.36
C TYR A 50 -9.08 -20.76 -0.92
N ASP A 51 -8.26 -21.36 -0.06
CA ASP A 51 -8.05 -20.80 1.27
C ASP A 51 -7.32 -19.46 1.12
N TYR A 52 -7.86 -18.42 1.76
CA TYR A 52 -7.23 -17.11 1.77
C TYR A 52 -5.77 -17.16 2.26
N LYS A 53 -5.47 -18.06 3.21
CA LYS A 53 -4.11 -18.24 3.75
C LYS A 53 -3.15 -18.89 2.78
N ASP A 54 -3.63 -19.66 1.82
CA ASP A 54 -2.79 -20.23 0.76
C ASP A 54 -2.40 -19.16 -0.26
N LEU A 55 -3.34 -18.27 -0.56
CA LEU A 55 -3.08 -17.13 -1.44
C LEU A 55 -2.23 -16.07 -0.76
N PHE A 56 -2.52 -15.77 0.50
CA PHE A 56 -1.85 -14.73 1.30
C PHE A 56 -1.37 -15.32 2.63
N PRO A 57 -0.27 -16.07 2.60
CA PRO A 57 0.30 -16.66 3.82
C PRO A 57 0.78 -15.58 4.79
N PRO A 58 0.70 -15.81 6.12
CA PRO A 58 1.24 -14.90 7.11
C PRO A 58 2.77 -14.84 6.99
N LEU A 59 3.27 -13.75 6.41
CA LEU A 59 4.70 -13.60 6.09
C LEU A 59 5.58 -13.42 7.33
N ASP A 60 5.01 -13.01 8.44
CA ASP A 60 5.66 -12.92 9.75
C ASP A 60 5.96 -14.31 10.35
N GLU A 61 5.21 -15.34 9.95
CA GLU A 61 5.46 -16.74 10.32
C GLU A 61 6.54 -17.41 9.43
N VAL A 62 6.92 -16.80 8.31
CA VAL A 62 7.97 -17.31 7.43
C VAL A 62 9.31 -16.87 7.94
N ALA A 63 9.96 -17.73 8.77
CA ALA A 63 11.23 -17.43 9.42
C ALA A 63 12.39 -17.31 8.42
N LEU A 64 13.29 -16.37 8.68
CA LEU A 64 14.54 -16.15 7.94
C LEU A 64 15.75 -16.17 8.87
N ASP A 65 16.88 -16.59 8.32
CA ASP A 65 18.16 -16.43 9.02
C ASP A 65 18.58 -14.96 9.01
N LYS A 66 18.53 -14.33 10.18
CA LYS A 66 18.86 -12.92 10.36
C LYS A 66 20.31 -12.59 9.94
N ASN A 67 21.24 -13.53 10.07
CA ASN A 67 22.63 -13.32 9.68
C ASN A 67 22.78 -13.22 8.16
N ILE A 68 21.93 -13.93 7.42
CA ILE A 68 21.95 -13.95 5.95
C ILE A 68 21.09 -12.80 5.40
N TYR A 69 19.86 -12.70 5.86
CA TYR A 69 18.86 -11.79 5.27
C TYR A 69 18.79 -10.43 5.98
N GLY A 70 19.33 -10.32 7.20
CA GLY A 70 19.24 -9.11 8.01
C GLY A 70 17.86 -8.86 8.63
N SER A 71 16.97 -9.84 8.51
CA SER A 71 15.59 -9.82 9.00
C SER A 71 15.24 -11.19 9.57
N SER A 72 14.36 -11.23 10.56
CA SER A 72 13.97 -12.46 11.24
C SER A 72 12.86 -13.22 10.52
N ASN A 73 12.11 -12.57 9.68
CA ASN A 73 11.03 -13.15 8.89
C ASN A 73 10.82 -12.42 7.56
N ALA A 74 9.97 -13.00 6.71
CA ALA A 74 9.70 -12.47 5.37
C ALA A 74 8.98 -11.12 5.38
N ASP A 75 8.07 -10.88 6.31
CA ASP A 75 7.35 -9.61 6.42
C ASP A 75 8.33 -8.47 6.72
N GLU A 76 9.19 -8.64 7.72
CA GLU A 76 10.23 -7.67 8.06
C GLU A 76 11.16 -7.39 6.86
N TYR A 77 11.59 -8.43 6.15
CA TYR A 77 12.45 -8.30 4.98
C TYR A 77 11.81 -7.48 3.87
N ILE A 78 10.56 -7.79 3.54
CA ILE A 78 9.81 -7.09 2.48
C ILE A 78 9.54 -5.64 2.88
N ARG A 79 9.19 -5.38 4.14
CA ARG A 79 8.95 -4.02 4.65
C ARG A 79 10.18 -3.12 4.58
N HIS A 80 11.39 -3.67 4.62
CA HIS A 80 12.60 -2.87 4.39
C HIS A 80 12.67 -2.24 2.99
N SER A 81 11.98 -2.82 2.00
CA SER A 81 11.90 -2.26 0.64
C SER A 81 10.84 -1.17 0.50
N TYR A 82 9.89 -1.09 1.44
CA TYR A 82 8.79 -0.14 1.36
C TYR A 82 9.27 1.31 1.44
N ARG A 83 8.77 2.11 0.52
CA ARG A 83 8.99 3.57 0.47
C ARG A 83 7.66 4.26 0.26
N GLY A 84 7.52 5.44 0.84
CA GLY A 84 6.39 6.34 0.57
C GLY A 84 6.42 6.88 -0.86
N GLY A 85 5.40 7.66 -1.19
CA GLY A 85 5.33 8.34 -2.47
C GLY A 85 6.51 9.31 -2.68
N TRP A 86 6.83 9.57 -3.92
CA TRP A 86 7.82 10.56 -4.31
C TRP A 86 7.31 11.97 -4.02
N CYS A 87 8.00 12.67 -3.16
CA CYS A 87 7.80 14.10 -2.94
C CYS A 87 9.10 14.83 -3.30
N TYR A 88 9.06 15.72 -4.25
CA TYR A 88 10.22 16.50 -4.65
C TYR A 88 9.85 17.88 -5.19
N LEU A 89 10.75 18.79 -5.10
CA LEU A 89 10.67 20.09 -5.74
C LEU A 89 11.69 20.16 -6.88
N VAL A 90 11.27 20.68 -8.02
CA VAL A 90 12.17 20.85 -9.16
C VAL A 90 13.31 21.77 -8.78
N LYS A 91 14.56 21.31 -8.92
CA LYS A 91 15.77 22.06 -8.61
C LYS A 91 15.77 23.42 -9.31
N GLY A 92 16.10 24.47 -8.55
CA GLY A 92 16.09 25.86 -9.03
C GLY A 92 14.70 26.52 -9.06
N LYS A 93 13.69 25.83 -8.48
CA LYS A 93 12.33 26.39 -8.29
C LYS A 93 12.02 26.64 -6.82
N GLU A 94 12.98 26.44 -5.95
CA GLU A 94 12.89 26.66 -4.51
C GLU A 94 12.68 28.15 -4.23
N ASN A 95 11.84 28.46 -3.26
CA ASN A 95 11.54 29.82 -2.79
C ASN A 95 11.00 30.78 -3.88
N ILE A 96 10.49 30.24 -4.98
CA ILE A 96 9.86 31.02 -6.05
C ILE A 96 8.35 30.97 -5.87
N VAL A 97 7.75 32.12 -5.60
CA VAL A 97 6.28 32.27 -5.58
C VAL A 97 5.77 32.13 -7.02
N ARG A 98 4.87 31.21 -7.26
CA ARG A 98 4.18 31.02 -8.53
C ARG A 98 2.71 31.39 -8.38
N HIS A 99 2.19 32.07 -9.39
CA HIS A 99 0.77 32.40 -9.48
C HIS A 99 0.13 31.51 -10.55
N ASN A 100 -1.18 31.32 -10.44
CA ASN A 100 -1.95 30.53 -11.40
C ASN A 100 -1.52 29.04 -11.51
N GLY A 101 -1.18 28.45 -10.36
CA GLY A 101 -0.90 27.01 -10.29
C GLY A 101 -2.18 26.18 -10.40
N VAL A 102 -2.03 24.94 -10.86
CA VAL A 102 -3.08 23.92 -10.88
C VAL A 102 -2.65 22.77 -10.00
N THR A 103 -3.55 22.34 -9.12
CA THR A 103 -3.38 21.09 -8.37
C THR A 103 -4.15 19.99 -9.10
N ALA A 104 -3.49 18.88 -9.41
CA ALA A 104 -4.11 17.72 -10.01
C ALA A 104 -3.91 16.52 -9.08
N ASP A 105 -4.97 15.72 -8.93
CA ASP A 105 -4.96 14.49 -8.17
C ASP A 105 -5.58 13.36 -8.98
N VAL A 106 -5.14 12.13 -8.72
CA VAL A 106 -5.70 10.94 -9.38
C VAL A 106 -6.70 10.29 -8.44
N ASN A 107 -7.98 10.38 -8.79
CA ASN A 107 -9.05 9.80 -7.99
C ASN A 107 -8.81 8.31 -7.74
N SER A 108 -8.82 7.93 -6.46
CA SER A 108 -8.69 6.53 -6.04
C SER A 108 -7.50 5.81 -6.70
N LEU A 109 -6.33 6.45 -6.77
CA LEU A 109 -5.14 5.91 -7.45
C LEU A 109 -4.83 4.46 -7.05
N TYR A 110 -4.74 4.17 -5.75
CA TYR A 110 -4.43 2.81 -5.28
C TYR A 110 -5.49 1.78 -5.68
N PRO A 111 -6.79 2.00 -5.45
CA PRO A 111 -7.83 1.08 -5.91
C PRO A 111 -7.82 0.88 -7.44
N SER A 112 -7.61 1.95 -8.21
CA SER A 112 -7.57 1.85 -9.68
C SER A 112 -6.39 1.00 -10.17
N MET A 113 -5.23 1.09 -9.50
CA MET A 113 -4.06 0.27 -9.83
C MET A 113 -4.17 -1.17 -9.35
N MET A 114 -4.98 -1.45 -8.32
CA MET A 114 -5.27 -2.79 -7.82
C MET A 114 -6.36 -3.51 -8.63
N HIS A 115 -7.17 -2.78 -9.37
CA HIS A 115 -8.27 -3.34 -10.14
C HIS A 115 -7.76 -4.26 -11.26
N SER A 116 -8.49 -5.35 -11.55
CA SER A 116 -8.10 -6.34 -12.55
C SER A 116 -7.89 -5.77 -13.96
N GLN A 117 -8.60 -4.70 -14.31
CA GLN A 117 -8.45 -4.03 -15.60
C GLN A 117 -7.22 -3.11 -15.69
N SER A 118 -6.47 -2.92 -14.61
CA SER A 118 -5.24 -2.12 -14.62
C SER A 118 -4.09 -2.78 -15.40
N GLY A 119 -4.18 -4.08 -15.66
CA GLY A 119 -3.10 -4.87 -16.23
C GLY A 119 -1.98 -5.21 -15.24
N ASN A 120 -2.10 -4.81 -13.99
CA ASN A 120 -1.12 -5.13 -12.96
C ASN A 120 -1.37 -6.51 -12.35
N TYR A 121 -0.29 -7.17 -11.99
CA TYR A 121 -0.30 -8.45 -11.27
C TYR A 121 0.27 -8.25 -9.88
N PHE A 122 -0.23 -9.01 -8.92
CA PHE A 122 0.22 -8.98 -7.54
C PHE A 122 0.69 -10.35 -7.10
N PRO A 123 1.74 -10.43 -6.27
CA PRO A 123 2.27 -11.72 -5.83
C PRO A 123 1.29 -12.41 -4.88
N ILE A 124 1.12 -13.70 -5.07
CA ILE A 124 0.35 -14.59 -4.20
C ILE A 124 1.21 -15.80 -3.81
N GLY A 125 0.81 -16.50 -2.75
CA GLY A 125 1.48 -17.69 -2.28
C GLY A 125 2.75 -17.41 -1.45
N LYS A 126 3.50 -18.47 -1.15
CA LYS A 126 4.72 -18.36 -0.34
C LYS A 126 5.88 -17.79 -1.15
N PRO A 127 6.67 -16.87 -0.58
CA PRO A 127 7.88 -16.39 -1.22
C PRO A 127 8.95 -17.47 -1.23
N TYR A 128 9.76 -17.48 -2.29
CA TYR A 128 10.96 -18.28 -2.39
C TYR A 128 12.18 -17.40 -2.05
N PHE A 129 13.12 -17.94 -1.28
CA PHE A 129 14.32 -17.23 -0.84
C PHE A 129 15.57 -17.81 -1.51
N TRP A 130 16.45 -16.92 -1.91
CA TRP A 130 17.70 -17.29 -2.54
C TRP A 130 18.82 -16.35 -2.11
N THR A 131 20.02 -16.87 -1.99
CA THR A 131 21.23 -16.09 -1.71
C THR A 131 22.32 -16.45 -2.71
N GLY A 132 22.97 -15.44 -3.26
CA GLY A 132 24.05 -15.63 -4.24
C GLY A 132 24.43 -14.31 -4.91
N ASN A 133 25.34 -14.40 -5.86
CA ASN A 133 25.87 -13.23 -6.57
C ASN A 133 25.13 -12.92 -7.87
N ILE A 134 24.25 -13.80 -8.30
CA ILE A 134 23.52 -13.71 -9.56
C ILE A 134 22.04 -13.95 -9.26
N ILE A 135 21.16 -13.16 -9.81
CA ILE A 135 19.72 -13.39 -9.73
C ILE A 135 19.40 -14.68 -10.50
N PRO A 136 18.71 -15.67 -9.89
CA PRO A 136 18.40 -16.92 -10.59
C PRO A 136 17.47 -16.66 -11.77
N ASN A 137 17.63 -17.43 -12.84
CA ASN A 137 16.84 -17.26 -14.07
C ASN A 137 15.33 -17.39 -13.82
N GLU A 138 14.94 -18.21 -12.85
CA GLU A 138 13.56 -18.42 -12.46
C GLU A 138 12.90 -17.16 -11.86
N ALA A 139 13.71 -16.26 -11.32
CA ALA A 139 13.26 -14.97 -10.81
C ALA A 139 13.16 -13.90 -11.90
N ILE A 140 13.81 -14.12 -13.06
CA ILE A 140 13.80 -13.19 -14.19
C ILE A 140 12.68 -13.62 -15.14
N GLY A 141 11.65 -12.82 -15.26
CA GLY A 141 10.56 -13.11 -16.19
C GLY A 141 9.35 -12.20 -15.99
N GLU A 142 8.49 -12.20 -16.98
CA GLU A 142 7.20 -11.54 -16.87
C GLU A 142 6.38 -12.17 -15.75
N ASN A 143 5.60 -11.39 -15.04
CA ASN A 143 4.74 -11.82 -13.93
C ASN A 143 5.50 -12.40 -12.72
N LYS A 144 6.72 -11.97 -12.48
CA LYS A 144 7.51 -12.28 -11.29
C LYS A 144 7.78 -11.02 -10.48
N TYR A 145 7.70 -11.17 -9.17
CA TYR A 145 8.11 -10.14 -8.22
C TYR A 145 9.28 -10.63 -7.40
N TYR A 146 10.26 -9.76 -7.18
CA TYR A 146 11.38 -10.07 -6.31
C TYR A 146 11.80 -8.85 -5.50
N PHE A 147 12.21 -9.11 -4.28
CA PHE A 147 12.75 -8.14 -3.36
C PHE A 147 14.24 -8.41 -3.22
N LEU A 148 15.06 -7.41 -3.54
CA LEU A 148 16.50 -7.55 -3.57
C LEU A 148 17.16 -6.75 -2.45
N ARG A 149 18.10 -7.38 -1.75
CA ARG A 149 19.10 -6.68 -0.97
C ARG A 149 20.40 -6.67 -1.74
N ILE A 150 20.79 -5.51 -2.23
CA ILE A 150 21.96 -5.35 -3.07
C ILE A 150 23.01 -4.49 -2.37
N LYS A 151 24.29 -4.80 -2.61
CA LYS A 151 25.41 -3.93 -2.29
C LYS A 151 26.08 -3.51 -3.59
N THR A 152 25.95 -2.25 -3.97
CA THR A 152 26.43 -1.75 -5.25
C THR A 152 26.86 -0.30 -5.16
N ARG A 153 27.57 0.15 -6.18
CA ARG A 153 27.78 1.58 -6.46
C ARG A 153 26.95 1.95 -7.67
N PHE A 154 26.25 3.06 -7.58
CA PHE A 154 25.47 3.58 -8.70
C PHE A 154 25.61 5.09 -8.79
N TYR A 155 25.37 5.60 -9.98
CA TYR A 155 25.37 7.04 -10.27
C TYR A 155 24.00 7.40 -10.79
N ILE A 156 23.47 8.52 -10.30
CA ILE A 156 22.25 9.08 -10.84
C ILE A 156 22.61 9.84 -12.11
N LYS A 157 21.92 9.54 -13.22
CA LYS A 157 22.10 10.26 -14.48
C LYS A 157 21.76 11.74 -14.26
N GLU A 158 22.51 12.61 -14.92
CA GLU A 158 22.25 14.05 -14.84
C GLU A 158 20.81 14.36 -15.23
N ASN A 159 20.19 15.28 -14.50
CA ASN A 159 18.79 15.70 -14.65
C ASN A 159 17.73 14.58 -14.46
N MET A 160 18.10 13.46 -13.88
CA MET A 160 17.16 12.38 -13.55
C MET A 160 16.94 12.29 -12.03
N LEU A 161 15.76 11.85 -11.65
CA LEU A 161 15.43 11.53 -10.26
C LEU A 161 15.99 10.14 -9.90
N PRO A 162 16.49 9.95 -8.67
CA PRO A 162 16.96 8.65 -8.25
C PRO A 162 15.77 7.68 -8.08
N PHE A 163 15.81 6.52 -8.72
CA PHE A 163 14.85 5.46 -8.47
C PHE A 163 15.02 4.85 -7.08
N ILE A 164 16.26 4.80 -6.58
CA ILE A 164 16.57 4.23 -5.28
C ILE A 164 16.60 5.37 -4.26
N GLN A 165 15.66 5.32 -3.33
CA GLN A 165 15.63 6.22 -2.20
C GLN A 165 16.56 5.69 -1.11
N ILE A 166 17.52 6.50 -0.69
CA ILE A 166 18.40 6.21 0.44
C ILE A 166 17.78 6.87 1.68
N LYS A 167 17.66 6.11 2.77
CA LYS A 167 17.31 6.68 4.08
C LYS A 167 18.51 7.34 4.71
#